data_983e9e4acb2c46af70795d3a314d748f
#
_entry.id   983e9e4acb2c46af70795d3a314d748f
#
_cell.length_a   1.000
_cell.length_b   1.000
_cell.length_c   1.000
_cell.angle_alpha   90.00
_cell.angle_beta   90.00
_cell.angle_gamma   90.00
#
_symmetry.space_group_name_H-M   'P 1'
#
loop_
_entity.id
_entity.type
_entity.pdbx_description
1 polymer ?
#
loop_
_entity_poly.entity_id
_entity_poly.type
_entity_poly.pdbx_seq_one_letter_code
_entity_poly.pdbx_strand_id
1 'polypeptide(L)'
;MSRPRPLSSVSYRFCQSYSEYRPRNVLDLDRAGIRVPDDDRELYTQIVSVARTHPGSGYIYAAPDCPEIYFLSGLRNPTRNIFDFLSDAPVEPTNLTALLQMRGVELVVINGHPIHSGKLDARVVAVLQERFPHSVSLDRFTLRWRE
;
A
#
# COMPACT_ATOMS: atom_id res chain seq x y z
N MET A 1 39.92 -21.22 27.90
CA MET A 1 38.68 -21.84 27.32
C MET A 1 37.56 -20.84 27.44
N SER A 2 37.30 -20.11 26.35
CA SER A 2 36.22 -19.09 26.31
C SER A 2 34.95 -19.75 25.85
N ARG A 3 33.86 -19.63 26.63
CA ARG A 3 32.52 -20.11 26.27
C ARG A 3 31.94 -19.21 25.17
N PRO A 4 31.29 -19.78 24.13
CA PRO A 4 30.58 -18.98 23.14
C PRO A 4 29.38 -18.25 23.76
N ARG A 5 29.19 -16.98 23.43
CA ARG A 5 28.01 -16.20 23.81
C ARG A 5 26.78 -16.76 23.07
N PRO A 6 25.63 -16.87 23.71
CA PRO A 6 24.41 -17.25 23.02
C PRO A 6 24.00 -16.15 22.04
N LEU A 7 23.69 -16.55 20.80
CA LEU A 7 23.13 -15.71 19.77
C LEU A 7 21.82 -15.08 20.26
N SER A 8 21.69 -13.78 20.09
CA SER A 8 20.60 -12.97 20.61
C SER A 8 19.22 -13.47 20.21
N SER A 9 18.29 -13.41 21.13
CA SER A 9 16.89 -13.85 21.06
C SER A 9 16.03 -13.22 19.94
N VAL A 10 16.58 -12.29 19.15
CA VAL A 10 15.89 -11.60 18.09
C VAL A 10 15.65 -12.50 16.86
N SER A 11 16.58 -13.40 16.55
CA SER A 11 16.44 -14.30 15.40
C SER A 11 15.36 -15.38 15.59
N TYR A 12 15.07 -15.78 16.84
CA TYR A 12 14.08 -16.83 17.12
C TYR A 12 12.63 -16.33 16.99
N ARG A 13 12.35 -15.07 17.29
CA ARG A 13 11.00 -14.51 17.16
C ARG A 13 10.54 -14.36 15.71
N PHE A 14 11.46 -14.08 14.80
CA PHE A 14 11.14 -13.94 13.38
C PHE A 14 10.72 -15.28 12.75
N CYS A 15 11.34 -16.38 13.18
CA CYS A 15 10.98 -17.72 12.69
C CYS A 15 9.69 -18.27 13.32
N GLN A 16 9.35 -17.89 14.54
CA GLN A 16 8.12 -18.36 15.20
C GLN A 16 6.87 -17.70 14.60
N SER A 17 6.92 -16.43 14.22
CA SER A 17 5.77 -15.76 13.60
C SER A 17 5.41 -16.31 12.21
N TYR A 18 6.39 -16.87 11.49
CA TYR A 18 6.17 -17.49 10.18
C TYR A 18 5.51 -18.86 10.27
N SER A 19 5.67 -19.60 11.38
CA SER A 19 5.09 -20.93 11.54
C SER A 19 3.59 -20.90 11.87
N GLU A 20 3.07 -19.79 12.36
CA GLU A 20 1.64 -19.59 12.65
C GLU A 20 0.84 -19.06 11.45
N TYR A 21 1.53 -18.52 10.45
CA TYR A 21 0.91 -18.04 9.21
C TYR A 21 0.51 -19.25 8.34
N ARG A 22 -0.75 -19.64 8.43
CA ARG A 22 -1.33 -20.64 7.53
C ARG A 22 -2.36 -19.98 6.61
N PRO A 23 -1.95 -19.55 5.42
CA PRO A 23 -2.89 -19.01 4.43
C PRO A 23 -3.87 -20.11 4.05
N ARG A 24 -5.16 -19.88 4.27
CA ARG A 24 -6.20 -20.89 4.08
C ARG A 24 -6.94 -20.75 2.77
N ASN A 25 -7.19 -19.51 2.35
CA ASN A 25 -8.05 -19.21 1.21
C ASN A 25 -7.29 -18.58 0.05
N VAL A 26 -7.74 -18.87 -1.15
CA VAL A 26 -7.21 -18.27 -2.36
C VAL A 26 -7.73 -16.83 -2.44
N LEU A 27 -6.83 -15.89 -2.73
CA LEU A 27 -7.20 -14.54 -3.13
C LEU A 27 -7.70 -14.60 -4.58
N ASP A 28 -9.02 -14.68 -4.74
CA ASP A 28 -9.68 -14.83 -6.04
C ASP A 28 -9.85 -13.46 -6.72
N LEU A 29 -8.75 -12.98 -7.25
CA LEU A 29 -8.67 -11.77 -8.07
C LEU A 29 -7.99 -12.12 -9.39
N ASP A 30 -8.34 -11.41 -10.46
CA ASP A 30 -7.87 -11.68 -11.84
C ASP A 30 -6.34 -11.79 -11.97
N ARG A 31 -5.60 -11.11 -11.08
CA ARG A 31 -4.14 -11.08 -11.07
C ARG A 31 -3.52 -11.77 -9.87
N ALA A 32 -4.30 -12.47 -9.08
CA ALA A 32 -3.82 -13.21 -7.94
C ALA A 32 -4.26 -14.67 -8.03
N GLY A 33 -3.57 -15.53 -7.35
CA GLY A 33 -3.86 -16.97 -7.27
C GLY A 33 -3.13 -17.53 -6.06
N ILE A 34 -2.68 -16.63 -5.19
CA ILE A 34 -1.96 -16.97 -3.96
C ILE A 34 -2.95 -17.24 -2.83
N ARG A 35 -2.49 -18.01 -1.84
CA ARG A 35 -3.24 -18.21 -0.61
C ARG A 35 -2.85 -17.16 0.41
N VAL A 36 -3.85 -16.55 1.02
CA VAL A 36 -3.70 -15.49 2.04
C VAL A 36 -4.61 -15.77 3.24
N PRO A 37 -4.39 -15.12 4.40
CA PRO A 37 -5.35 -15.11 5.49
C PRO A 37 -6.71 -14.55 5.05
N ASP A 38 -7.77 -14.93 5.76
CA ASP A 38 -9.13 -14.47 5.43
C ASP A 38 -9.27 -12.96 5.51
N ASP A 39 -8.68 -12.33 6.52
CA ASP A 39 -8.71 -10.88 6.71
C ASP A 39 -8.03 -10.16 5.53
N ASP A 40 -6.87 -10.64 5.08
CA ASP A 40 -6.19 -10.08 3.91
C ASP A 40 -6.99 -10.31 2.62
N ARG A 41 -7.63 -11.48 2.47
CA ARG A 41 -8.48 -11.77 1.32
C ARG A 41 -9.63 -10.79 1.23
N GLU A 42 -10.33 -10.56 2.32
CA GLU A 42 -11.44 -9.62 2.37
C GLU A 42 -10.97 -8.20 2.10
N LEU A 43 -9.90 -7.76 2.77
CA LEU A 43 -9.30 -6.44 2.63
C LEU A 43 -8.93 -6.13 1.17
N TYR A 44 -8.12 -6.98 0.54
CA TYR A 44 -7.69 -6.73 -0.83
C TYR A 44 -8.83 -6.85 -1.85
N THR A 45 -9.81 -7.72 -1.61
CA THR A 45 -11.02 -7.80 -2.46
C THR A 45 -11.80 -6.48 -2.41
N GLN A 46 -11.98 -5.90 -1.24
CA GLN A 46 -12.65 -4.60 -1.07
C GLN A 46 -11.86 -3.47 -1.75
N ILE A 47 -10.54 -3.41 -1.55
CA ILE A 47 -9.69 -2.39 -2.19
C ILE A 47 -9.79 -2.46 -3.71
N VAL A 48 -9.67 -3.66 -4.30
CA VAL A 48 -9.76 -3.85 -5.75
C VAL A 48 -11.17 -3.51 -6.26
N SER A 49 -12.21 -3.81 -5.50
CA SER A 49 -13.58 -3.42 -5.84
C SER A 49 -13.72 -1.90 -5.96
N VAL A 50 -13.21 -1.15 -4.98
CA VAL A 50 -13.20 0.33 -5.03
C VAL A 50 -12.36 0.83 -6.20
N ALA A 51 -11.20 0.22 -6.45
CA ALA A 51 -10.34 0.60 -7.57
C ALA A 51 -11.01 0.41 -8.95
N ARG A 52 -11.86 -0.60 -9.09
CA ARG A 52 -12.64 -0.86 -10.32
C ARG A 52 -13.76 0.15 -10.55
N THR A 53 -14.29 0.75 -9.49
CA THR A 53 -15.32 1.80 -9.60
C THR A 53 -14.73 3.18 -9.90
N HIS A 54 -13.42 3.37 -9.67
CA HIS A 54 -12.71 4.63 -9.91
C HIS A 54 -11.45 4.41 -10.75
N PRO A 55 -11.58 3.87 -11.98
CA PRO A 55 -10.41 3.51 -12.79
C PRO A 55 -9.66 4.72 -13.35
N GLY A 56 -10.28 5.89 -13.36
CA GLY A 56 -9.71 7.11 -13.95
C GLY A 56 -9.14 6.86 -15.34
N SER A 57 -7.94 7.38 -15.58
CA SER A 57 -7.16 7.14 -16.80
C SER A 57 -6.28 5.88 -16.74
N GLY A 58 -6.58 4.94 -15.85
CA GLY A 58 -5.81 3.71 -15.64
C GLY A 58 -4.61 3.88 -14.69
N TYR A 59 -4.62 4.94 -13.88
CA TYR A 59 -3.62 5.19 -12.85
C TYR A 59 -4.25 5.27 -11.46
N ILE A 60 -3.54 4.73 -10.47
CA ILE A 60 -3.85 4.83 -9.05
C ILE A 60 -2.59 5.28 -8.32
N TYR A 61 -2.70 6.12 -7.31
CA TYR A 61 -1.57 6.41 -6.43
C TYR A 61 -1.73 5.66 -5.12
N ALA A 62 -0.80 4.79 -4.80
CA ALA A 62 -0.80 4.00 -3.57
C ALA A 62 0.54 4.16 -2.86
N ALA A 63 0.51 4.64 -1.61
CA ALA A 63 1.70 4.96 -0.83
C ALA A 63 1.41 5.01 0.69
N PRO A 64 2.44 4.87 1.54
CA PRO A 64 3.73 4.26 1.23
C PRO A 64 3.65 2.72 1.29
N ASP A 65 4.67 2.03 0.79
CA ASP A 65 4.88 0.57 0.94
C ASP A 65 3.69 -0.33 0.55
N CYS A 66 3.00 -0.02 -0.53
CA CYS A 66 1.88 -0.84 -0.99
C CYS A 66 1.92 -1.15 -2.50
N PRO A 67 3.03 -1.72 -3.01
CA PRO A 67 3.17 -2.07 -4.43
C PRO A 67 2.15 -3.11 -4.90
N GLU A 68 1.66 -3.93 -3.98
CA GLU A 68 0.64 -4.93 -4.24
C GLU A 68 -0.66 -4.32 -4.76
N ILE A 69 -0.99 -3.10 -4.39
CA ILE A 69 -2.19 -2.40 -4.84
C ILE A 69 -2.15 -2.18 -6.36
N TYR A 70 -1.01 -1.79 -6.91
CA TYR A 70 -0.83 -1.64 -8.35
C TYR A 70 -1.02 -2.96 -9.09
N PHE A 71 -0.41 -4.03 -8.55
CA PHE A 71 -0.50 -5.35 -9.14
C PHE A 71 -1.93 -5.90 -9.10
N LEU A 72 -2.58 -5.88 -7.94
CA LEU A 72 -3.89 -6.48 -7.74
C LEU A 72 -5.01 -5.69 -8.46
N SER A 73 -4.95 -4.37 -8.47
CA SER A 73 -5.93 -3.52 -9.17
C SER A 73 -5.74 -3.55 -10.68
N GLY A 74 -4.54 -3.82 -11.17
CA GLY A 74 -4.18 -3.69 -12.58
C GLY A 74 -3.97 -2.26 -13.05
N LEU A 75 -4.08 -1.29 -12.14
CA LEU A 75 -3.85 0.12 -12.41
C LEU A 75 -2.37 0.45 -12.28
N ARG A 76 -1.92 1.47 -13.02
CA ARG A 76 -0.52 1.85 -13.09
C ARG A 76 -0.13 2.85 -12.00
N ASN A 77 1.11 2.75 -11.54
CA ASN A 77 1.71 3.77 -10.70
C ASN A 77 1.95 5.05 -11.53
N PRO A 78 1.49 6.23 -11.09
CA PRO A 78 1.77 7.50 -11.77
C PRO A 78 3.19 8.01 -11.56
N THR A 79 3.86 7.55 -10.49
CA THR A 79 5.23 7.94 -10.13
C THR A 79 6.27 7.02 -10.75
N ARG A 80 7.55 7.36 -10.61
CA ARG A 80 8.66 6.50 -11.05
C ARG A 80 9.02 5.44 -10.02
N ASN A 81 8.74 5.71 -8.75
CA ASN A 81 9.12 4.85 -7.63
C ASN A 81 7.91 4.04 -7.16
N ILE A 82 8.10 2.74 -7.01
CA ILE A 82 7.09 1.84 -6.42
C ILE A 82 7.15 1.90 -4.89
N PHE A 83 8.36 2.14 -4.36
CA PHE A 83 8.60 2.27 -2.93
C PHE A 83 9.13 3.67 -2.62
N ASP A 84 8.53 4.33 -1.64
CA ASP A 84 8.90 5.69 -1.26
C ASP A 84 10.29 5.77 -0.62
N PHE A 85 10.74 4.71 0.05
CA PHE A 85 12.08 4.64 0.65
C PHE A 85 13.22 4.50 -0.37
N LEU A 86 12.92 4.28 -1.65
CA LEU A 86 13.90 4.30 -2.74
C LEU A 86 14.08 5.70 -3.34
N SER A 87 13.35 6.69 -2.85
CA SER A 87 13.48 8.07 -3.31
C SER A 87 14.54 8.80 -2.49
N ASP A 88 15.54 9.38 -3.16
CA ASP A 88 16.59 10.17 -2.52
C ASP A 88 16.08 11.55 -2.05
N ALA A 89 14.89 11.95 -2.44
CA ALA A 89 14.31 13.25 -2.10
C ALA A 89 12.89 13.10 -1.54
N PRO A 90 12.51 13.95 -0.57
CA PRO A 90 11.14 14.03 -0.08
C PRO A 90 10.17 14.31 -1.22
N VAL A 91 8.97 13.70 -1.13
CA VAL A 91 7.89 13.99 -2.07
C VAL A 91 7.35 15.39 -1.79
N GLU A 92 7.52 16.31 -2.73
CA GLU A 92 6.94 17.65 -2.63
C GLU A 92 5.45 17.61 -2.99
N PRO A 93 4.55 18.07 -2.09
CA PRO A 93 3.09 17.97 -2.28
C PRO A 93 2.60 18.60 -3.60
N THR A 94 3.15 19.76 -3.98
CA THR A 94 2.79 20.47 -5.21
C THR A 94 3.13 19.66 -6.46
N ASN A 95 4.32 19.06 -6.48
CA ASN A 95 4.76 18.24 -7.62
C ASN A 95 3.95 16.97 -7.73
N LEU A 96 3.65 16.34 -6.60
CA LEU A 96 2.80 15.16 -6.57
C LEU A 96 1.41 15.47 -7.11
N THR A 97 0.75 16.50 -6.61
CA THR A 97 -0.62 16.85 -7.06
C THR A 97 -0.68 17.19 -8.54
N ALA A 98 0.30 17.94 -9.05
CA ALA A 98 0.39 18.22 -10.48
C ALA A 98 0.52 16.94 -11.30
N LEU A 99 1.37 15.99 -10.85
CA LEU A 99 1.54 14.70 -11.49
C LEU A 99 0.26 13.86 -11.46
N LEU A 100 -0.43 13.77 -10.31
CA LEU A 100 -1.67 13.02 -10.17
C LEU A 100 -2.77 13.60 -11.09
N GLN A 101 -2.85 14.92 -11.18
CA GLN A 101 -3.79 15.60 -12.08
C GLN A 101 -3.46 15.33 -13.54
N MET A 102 -2.20 15.48 -13.95
CA MET A 102 -1.74 15.24 -15.32
C MET A 102 -1.97 13.79 -15.75
N ARG A 103 -1.85 12.82 -14.82
CA ARG A 103 -2.10 11.40 -15.05
C ARG A 103 -3.57 11.01 -14.94
N GLY A 104 -4.47 11.94 -14.60
CA GLY A 104 -5.89 11.67 -14.43
C GLY A 104 -6.19 10.63 -13.33
N VAL A 105 -5.43 10.70 -12.22
CA VAL A 105 -5.66 9.83 -11.06
C VAL A 105 -6.97 10.22 -10.38
N GLU A 106 -7.85 9.26 -10.19
CA GLU A 106 -9.14 9.45 -9.51
C GLU A 106 -9.16 8.81 -8.11
N LEU A 107 -8.31 7.81 -7.88
CA LEU A 107 -8.23 7.09 -6.61
C LEU A 107 -6.81 7.12 -6.05
N VAL A 108 -6.70 7.41 -4.76
CA VAL A 108 -5.47 7.27 -3.98
C VAL A 108 -5.68 6.32 -2.81
N VAL A 109 -4.65 5.54 -2.49
CA VAL A 109 -4.63 4.60 -1.36
C VAL A 109 -3.49 4.99 -0.42
N ILE A 110 -3.82 5.27 0.83
CA ILE A 110 -2.85 5.67 1.85
C ILE A 110 -2.70 4.53 2.85
N ASN A 111 -1.50 3.99 2.96
CA ASN A 111 -1.18 3.00 3.98
C ASN A 111 -0.83 3.71 5.30
N GLY A 112 -1.68 3.55 6.31
CA GLY A 112 -1.49 4.16 7.64
C GLY A 112 -0.47 3.41 8.52
N HIS A 113 -0.09 2.18 8.16
CA HIS A 113 0.82 1.33 8.92
C HIS A 113 1.91 0.71 8.02
N PRO A 114 2.76 1.55 7.38
CA PRO A 114 3.84 1.05 6.54
C PRO A 114 4.88 0.29 7.37
N ILE A 115 5.48 -0.74 6.79
CA ILE A 115 6.43 -1.63 7.46
C ILE A 115 7.88 -1.22 7.16
N HIS A 116 8.16 -0.78 5.95
CA HIS A 116 9.52 -0.55 5.45
C HIS A 116 9.89 0.92 5.36
N SER A 117 8.92 1.82 5.16
CA SER A 117 9.13 3.26 5.15
C SER A 117 8.43 3.95 6.31
N GLY A 118 8.71 5.23 6.51
CA GLY A 118 7.91 6.09 7.39
C GLY A 118 6.51 6.34 6.81
N LYS A 119 5.61 6.86 7.64
CA LYS A 119 4.32 7.37 7.16
C LYS A 119 4.52 8.50 6.15
N LEU A 120 3.56 8.70 5.27
CA LEU A 120 3.56 9.86 4.38
C LEU A 120 3.65 11.17 5.18
N ASP A 121 4.38 12.14 4.62
CA ASP A 121 4.44 13.49 5.17
C ASP A 121 3.03 14.05 5.36
N ALA A 122 2.78 14.66 6.52
CA ALA A 122 1.47 15.22 6.86
C ALA A 122 0.99 16.27 5.84
N ARG A 123 1.91 17.01 5.20
CA ARG A 123 1.59 17.97 4.13
C ARG A 123 1.07 17.25 2.88
N VAL A 124 1.66 16.11 2.54
CA VAL A 124 1.19 15.26 1.42
C VAL A 124 -0.20 14.72 1.74
N VAL A 125 -0.40 14.19 2.94
CA VAL A 125 -1.71 13.68 3.38
C VAL A 125 -2.78 14.77 3.32
N ALA A 126 -2.48 15.98 3.82
CA ALA A 126 -3.42 17.11 3.81
C ALA A 126 -3.86 17.48 2.38
N VAL A 127 -2.91 17.56 1.45
CA VAL A 127 -3.21 17.88 0.05
C VAL A 127 -4.01 16.76 -0.62
N LEU A 128 -3.71 15.49 -0.32
CA LEU A 128 -4.51 14.37 -0.83
C LEU A 128 -5.94 14.39 -0.27
N GLN A 129 -6.12 14.77 1.00
CA GLN A 129 -7.45 14.92 1.61
C GLN A 129 -8.28 16.02 0.95
N GLU A 130 -7.66 17.14 0.62
CA GLU A 130 -8.31 18.26 -0.08
C GLU A 130 -8.71 17.88 -1.52
N ARG A 131 -7.82 17.22 -2.24
CA ARG A 131 -8.01 16.90 -3.67
C ARG A 131 -8.88 15.67 -3.90
N PHE A 132 -8.96 14.78 -2.94
CA PHE A 132 -9.76 13.55 -2.97
C PHE A 132 -10.68 13.51 -1.73
N PRO A 133 -11.80 14.25 -1.78
CA PRO A 133 -12.63 14.51 -0.60
C PRO A 133 -13.40 13.28 -0.08
N HIS A 134 -13.74 12.35 -0.98
CA HIS A 134 -14.44 11.14 -0.58
C HIS A 134 -13.46 10.12 -0.02
N SER A 135 -13.87 9.35 0.99
CA SER A 135 -12.98 8.36 1.59
C SER A 135 -13.70 7.19 2.22
N VAL A 136 -13.00 6.06 2.28
CA VAL A 136 -13.33 4.89 3.08
C VAL A 136 -12.07 4.37 3.74
N SER A 137 -12.19 3.95 5.00
CA SER A 137 -11.09 3.30 5.74
C SER A 137 -11.31 1.80 5.76
N LEU A 138 -10.31 1.06 5.34
CA LEU A 138 -10.29 -0.40 5.27
C LEU A 138 -9.01 -0.87 6.00
N ASP A 139 -9.15 -1.30 7.25
CA ASP A 139 -8.04 -1.69 8.11
C ASP A 139 -6.90 -0.64 8.11
N ARG A 140 -5.71 -1.01 7.66
CA ARG A 140 -4.54 -0.12 7.57
C ARG A 140 -4.56 0.87 6.40
N PHE A 141 -5.49 0.72 5.46
CA PHE A 141 -5.60 1.57 4.28
C PHE A 141 -6.72 2.59 4.38
N THR A 142 -6.45 3.80 3.92
CA THR A 142 -7.48 4.80 3.63
C THR A 142 -7.51 5.04 2.13
N LEU A 143 -8.61 4.70 1.50
CA LEU A 143 -8.88 4.96 0.10
C LEU A 143 -9.57 6.31 -0.02
N ARG A 144 -9.13 7.14 -0.95
CA ARG A 144 -9.73 8.45 -1.20
C ARG A 144 -9.90 8.67 -2.70
N TRP A 145 -11.03 9.26 -3.08
CA TRP A 145 -11.32 9.51 -4.50
C TRP A 145 -11.97 10.87 -4.73
N ARG A 146 -11.96 11.27 -5.98
CA ARG A 146 -12.66 12.44 -6.51
C ARG A 146 -13.61 12.00 -7.62
N GLU A 147 -14.68 12.77 -7.80
CA GLU A 147 -15.57 12.63 -8.94
C GLU A 147 -14.92 13.19 -10.22
#